data_311f9f643ed5ceb462fa93a50c7e98e0
#
_entry.id   311f9f643ed5ceb462fa93a50c7e98e0
#
_cell.length_a   1.000
_cell.length_b   1.000
_cell.length_c   1.000
_cell.angle_alpha   90.00
_cell.angle_beta   90.00
_cell.angle_gamma   90.00
#
_symmetry.space_group_name_H-M   'P 1'
#
loop_
_entity.id
_entity.type
_entity.pdbx_description
1 polymer ?
#
loop_
_entity_poly.entity_id
_entity_poly.type
_entity_poly.pdbx_seq_one_letter_code
_entity_poly.pdbx_strand_id
1 'polypeptide(L)'
;MSAETLEQFGPRPSTAADCQPDPASAWVYMVRGADGSLYSGWTNDLARRLRAHKGGKAGAKYTHAKGAVKLTYAERCTDKSAALKREAALKKLPKPEKEALAAQWTAENTITLRDAAPEDAAAVTELYNWYVTHSTATFQYDLCTEEFQRENIAYVQQRAPFLVAVNAAGKLCGFACAHPWHSRTAYAWDVELTVYCAHDCVGQGVGGRLYKALLDGVRQRGYCNAVALVTGQNKESCAFHKALGFKKIGVEPRTGYKFGQWLDLAYWWMDLRPGQEPPEPVRLGR
;
A
#
# COMPACT_ATOMS: atom_id res chain seq x y z
N MET A 1 -6.39 14.07 28.98
CA MET A 1 -5.75 12.74 29.16
C MET A 1 -5.19 12.72 30.58
N SER A 2 -5.53 11.73 31.38
CA SER A 2 -5.04 11.57 32.74
C SER A 2 -3.57 11.10 32.73
N ALA A 3 -2.82 11.36 33.83
CA ALA A 3 -1.43 10.92 33.96
C ALA A 3 -1.26 9.39 33.80
N GLU A 4 -2.28 8.59 34.18
CA GLU A 4 -2.32 7.14 34.01
C GLU A 4 -2.29 6.69 32.54
N THR A 5 -2.79 7.51 31.60
CA THR A 5 -2.75 7.20 30.16
C THR A 5 -1.33 7.33 29.59
N LEU A 6 -0.49 8.19 30.18
CA LEU A 6 0.90 8.39 29.73
C LEU A 6 1.85 7.28 30.20
N GLU A 7 1.58 6.62 31.32
CA GLU A 7 2.40 5.48 31.78
C GLU A 7 2.17 4.21 30.92
N GLN A 8 1.02 4.07 30.27
CA GLN A 8 0.77 2.98 29.31
C GLN A 8 1.53 3.14 27.99
N PHE A 9 2.02 4.34 27.67
CA PHE A 9 2.76 4.65 26.45
C PHE A 9 4.27 4.80 26.66
N GLY A 10 4.81 4.31 27.79
CA GLY A 10 6.24 4.20 27.96
C GLY A 10 6.88 3.43 26.80
N PRO A 11 8.05 3.86 26.27
CA PRO A 11 8.67 3.20 25.15
C PRO A 11 8.97 1.75 25.50
N ARG A 12 8.19 0.81 24.98
CA ARG A 12 8.62 -0.59 24.97
C ARG A 12 9.83 -0.64 24.05
N PRO A 13 11.01 -1.04 24.53
CA PRO A 13 12.16 -1.19 23.67
C PRO A 13 11.85 -2.31 22.69
N SER A 14 11.47 -1.96 21.46
CA SER A 14 11.53 -2.92 20.38
C SER A 14 13.02 -3.15 20.12
N THR A 15 13.51 -4.30 20.45
CA THR A 15 14.87 -4.69 20.08
C THR A 15 14.91 -4.89 18.57
N ALA A 16 16.08 -4.70 17.95
CA ALA A 16 16.28 -5.01 16.54
C ALA A 16 15.92 -6.47 16.19
N ALA A 17 15.81 -7.34 17.21
CA ALA A 17 15.36 -8.72 17.10
C ALA A 17 13.85 -8.84 16.85
N ASP A 18 13.04 -7.83 17.16
CA ASP A 18 11.59 -7.87 16.94
C ASP A 18 11.22 -7.50 15.50
N CYS A 19 12.14 -6.89 14.74
CA CYS A 19 12.01 -6.69 13.31
C CYS A 19 12.55 -7.92 12.58
N GLN A 20 11.70 -8.89 12.32
CA GLN A 20 12.05 -9.95 11.37
C GLN A 20 12.04 -9.33 9.97
N PRO A 21 13.19 -9.17 9.28
CA PRO A 21 13.16 -8.82 7.87
C PRO A 21 12.34 -9.89 7.16
N ASP A 22 11.49 -9.45 6.24
CA ASP A 22 10.77 -10.38 5.37
C ASP A 22 11.79 -11.37 4.80
N PRO A 23 11.71 -12.68 5.12
CA PRO A 23 12.72 -13.64 4.73
C PRO A 23 12.92 -13.51 3.23
N ALA A 24 14.16 -13.42 2.79
CA ALA A 24 14.58 -13.07 1.44
C ALA A 24 13.63 -13.66 0.40
N SER A 25 12.67 -12.87 -0.04
CA SER A 25 11.64 -13.31 -0.95
C SER A 25 12.23 -13.40 -2.34
N ALA A 26 12.25 -14.60 -2.90
CA ALA A 26 12.58 -14.82 -4.29
C ALA A 26 11.27 -14.97 -5.07
N TRP A 27 11.19 -14.30 -6.21
CA TRP A 27 10.00 -14.31 -7.06
C TRP A 27 10.33 -14.81 -8.44
N VAL A 28 9.48 -15.65 -8.98
CA VAL A 28 9.40 -15.93 -10.41
C VAL A 28 8.21 -15.17 -10.98
N TYR A 29 8.35 -14.58 -12.15
CA TYR A 29 7.30 -13.76 -12.74
C TYR A 29 7.27 -13.88 -14.25
N MET A 30 6.10 -13.57 -14.85
CA MET A 30 5.97 -13.28 -16.28
C MET A 30 5.40 -11.89 -16.48
N VAL A 31 5.91 -11.19 -17.49
CA VAL A 31 5.35 -9.93 -17.96
C VAL A 31 5.00 -10.05 -19.44
N ARG A 32 3.91 -9.39 -19.83
CA ARG A 32 3.48 -9.27 -21.23
C ARG A 32 3.95 -7.93 -21.78
N GLY A 33 4.68 -7.96 -22.88
CA GLY A 33 5.03 -6.77 -23.64
C GLY A 33 3.84 -6.21 -24.43
N ALA A 34 3.97 -4.98 -24.93
CA ALA A 34 2.95 -4.35 -25.78
C ALA A 34 2.69 -5.13 -27.09
N ASP A 35 3.69 -5.88 -27.56
CA ASP A 35 3.60 -6.77 -28.73
C ASP A 35 2.93 -8.13 -28.41
N GLY A 36 2.40 -8.33 -27.20
CA GLY A 36 1.77 -9.57 -26.75
C GLY A 36 2.74 -10.67 -26.32
N SER A 37 4.06 -10.48 -26.46
CA SER A 37 5.03 -11.50 -26.07
C SER A 37 5.13 -11.66 -24.53
N LEU A 38 5.38 -12.89 -24.08
CA LEU A 38 5.61 -13.20 -22.65
C LEU A 38 7.12 -13.30 -22.36
N TYR A 39 7.55 -12.60 -21.34
CA TYR A 39 8.90 -12.70 -20.78
C TYR A 39 8.83 -13.28 -19.37
N SER A 40 9.64 -14.29 -19.08
CA SER A 40 9.79 -14.90 -17.74
C SER A 40 11.11 -14.50 -17.12
N GLY A 41 11.11 -14.25 -15.82
CA GLY A 41 12.29 -13.89 -15.06
C GLY A 41 12.13 -14.20 -13.58
N TRP A 42 13.22 -14.09 -12.83
CA TRP A 42 13.22 -14.12 -11.38
C TRP A 42 13.79 -12.83 -10.80
N THR A 43 13.48 -12.56 -9.53
CA THR A 43 14.00 -11.41 -8.79
C THR A 43 13.85 -11.61 -7.29
N ASN A 44 14.65 -10.93 -6.50
CA ASN A 44 14.47 -10.79 -5.05
C ASN A 44 13.60 -9.58 -4.66
N ASP A 45 13.25 -8.73 -5.63
CA ASP A 45 12.41 -7.55 -5.43
C ASP A 45 11.53 -7.34 -6.67
N LEU A 46 10.29 -7.87 -6.58
CA LEU A 46 9.35 -7.83 -7.70
C LEU A 46 8.92 -6.40 -8.04
N ALA A 47 8.70 -5.55 -7.01
CA ALA A 47 8.29 -4.17 -7.21
C ALA A 47 9.35 -3.37 -7.97
N ARG A 48 10.59 -3.42 -7.50
CA ARG A 48 11.72 -2.75 -8.17
C ARG A 48 11.91 -3.28 -9.58
N ARG A 49 11.80 -4.60 -9.77
CA ARG A 49 11.96 -5.23 -11.08
C ARG A 49 10.90 -4.78 -12.08
N LEU A 50 9.64 -4.69 -11.65
CA LEU A 50 8.55 -4.20 -12.49
C LEU A 50 8.69 -2.71 -12.83
N ARG A 51 9.16 -1.88 -11.89
CA ARG A 51 9.50 -0.47 -12.19
C ARG A 51 10.60 -0.37 -13.26
N ALA A 52 11.63 -1.22 -13.16
CA ALA A 52 12.71 -1.26 -14.15
C ALA A 52 12.20 -1.67 -15.55
N HIS A 53 11.23 -2.60 -15.62
CA HIS A 53 10.58 -2.97 -16.89
C HIS A 53 9.75 -1.85 -17.50
N LYS A 54 9.17 -0.95 -16.70
CA LYS A 54 8.29 0.16 -17.15
C LYS A 54 9.05 1.42 -17.62
N GLY A 55 10.38 1.40 -17.68
CA GLY A 55 11.15 2.55 -18.21
C GLY A 55 12.42 2.90 -17.43
N GLY A 56 12.86 2.05 -16.49
CA GLY A 56 14.11 2.22 -15.76
C GLY A 56 15.34 1.80 -16.57
N LYS A 57 16.49 2.51 -16.38
CA LYS A 57 17.79 2.17 -17.01
C LYS A 57 18.26 0.73 -16.74
N ALA A 58 17.72 0.04 -15.74
CA ALA A 58 18.04 -1.34 -15.36
C ALA A 58 17.05 -2.39 -15.90
N GLY A 59 16.18 -2.03 -16.84
CA GLY A 59 15.28 -2.98 -17.51
C GLY A 59 16.06 -4.03 -18.31
N ALA A 60 15.51 -5.27 -18.40
CA ALA A 60 16.11 -6.26 -19.30
C ALA A 60 16.12 -5.71 -20.74
N LYS A 61 17.20 -5.93 -21.49
CA LYS A 61 17.31 -5.53 -22.92
C LYS A 61 16.05 -5.86 -23.73
N TYR A 62 15.40 -6.97 -23.41
CA TYR A 62 14.20 -7.46 -24.06
C TYR A 62 12.97 -6.55 -23.85
N THR A 63 12.78 -5.98 -22.64
CA THR A 63 11.60 -5.15 -22.36
C THR A 63 11.77 -3.70 -22.78
N HIS A 64 13.00 -3.20 -22.88
CA HIS A 64 13.28 -1.87 -23.45
C HIS A 64 12.84 -1.75 -24.92
N ALA A 65 12.97 -2.84 -25.68
CA ALA A 65 12.60 -2.85 -27.10
C ALA A 65 11.09 -3.05 -27.34
N LYS A 66 10.32 -3.43 -26.31
CA LYS A 66 8.93 -3.91 -26.47
C LYS A 66 7.86 -3.03 -25.82
N GLY A 67 8.24 -1.87 -25.27
CA GLY A 67 7.29 -0.89 -24.72
C GLY A 67 6.70 -1.31 -23.35
N ALA A 68 5.52 -0.77 -23.02
CA ALA A 68 4.87 -0.99 -21.74
C ALA A 68 4.66 -2.48 -21.44
N VAL A 69 4.98 -2.90 -20.20
CA VAL A 69 4.81 -4.28 -19.76
C VAL A 69 3.74 -4.38 -18.67
N LYS A 70 2.94 -5.45 -18.74
CA LYS A 70 1.94 -5.82 -17.74
C LYS A 70 2.38 -7.09 -17.04
N LEU A 71 2.34 -7.12 -15.69
CA LEU A 71 2.50 -8.36 -14.93
C LEU A 71 1.33 -9.31 -15.25
N THR A 72 1.65 -10.55 -15.58
CA THR A 72 0.66 -11.58 -15.94
C THR A 72 0.84 -12.88 -15.17
N TYR A 73 1.91 -12.99 -14.39
CA TYR A 73 2.16 -14.09 -13.47
C TYR A 73 3.19 -13.67 -12.43
N ALA A 74 2.99 -14.08 -11.18
CA ALA A 74 3.99 -14.00 -10.13
C ALA A 74 3.79 -15.16 -9.13
N GLU A 75 4.90 -15.76 -8.73
CA GLU A 75 4.93 -16.83 -7.74
C GLU A 75 6.09 -16.56 -6.78
N ARG A 76 5.81 -16.64 -5.47
CA ARG A 76 6.81 -16.49 -4.42
C ARG A 76 7.50 -17.85 -4.22
N CYS A 77 8.80 -17.84 -4.19
CA CYS A 77 9.63 -19.01 -3.95
C CYS A 77 10.30 -18.93 -2.57
N THR A 78 10.63 -20.06 -1.99
CA THR A 78 11.29 -20.16 -0.67
C THR A 78 12.66 -19.49 -0.65
N ASP A 79 13.39 -19.58 -1.76
CA ASP A 79 14.74 -19.04 -1.89
C ASP A 79 15.10 -18.78 -3.36
N LYS A 80 16.30 -18.23 -3.58
CA LYS A 80 16.85 -17.96 -4.92
C LYS A 80 17.01 -19.23 -5.76
N SER A 81 17.39 -20.35 -5.16
CA SER A 81 17.60 -21.62 -5.88
C SER A 81 16.28 -22.16 -6.43
N ALA A 82 15.23 -22.13 -5.60
CA ALA A 82 13.88 -22.49 -6.00
C ALA A 82 13.36 -21.59 -7.12
N ALA A 83 13.59 -20.27 -7.02
CA ALA A 83 13.19 -19.32 -8.05
C ALA A 83 13.90 -19.58 -9.39
N LEU A 84 15.20 -19.84 -9.38
CA LEU A 84 15.95 -20.18 -10.59
C LEU A 84 15.48 -21.48 -11.24
N LYS A 85 15.22 -22.52 -10.45
CA LYS A 85 14.66 -23.80 -10.96
C LYS A 85 13.28 -23.57 -11.58
N ARG A 86 12.44 -22.80 -10.92
CA ARG A 86 11.08 -22.49 -11.39
C ARG A 86 11.10 -21.62 -12.65
N GLU A 87 11.98 -20.61 -12.71
CA GLU A 87 12.18 -19.79 -13.92
C GLU A 87 12.59 -20.66 -15.12
N ALA A 88 13.55 -21.56 -14.92
CA ALA A 88 13.99 -22.49 -15.97
C ALA A 88 12.86 -23.40 -16.44
N ALA A 89 12.03 -23.90 -15.52
CA ALA A 89 10.84 -24.70 -15.85
C ALA A 89 9.82 -23.88 -16.67
N LEU A 90 9.51 -22.64 -16.23
CA LEU A 90 8.60 -21.75 -16.98
C LEU A 90 9.12 -21.44 -18.38
N LYS A 91 10.42 -21.22 -18.55
CA LYS A 91 11.01 -20.95 -19.87
C LYS A 91 10.84 -22.11 -20.84
N LYS A 92 10.86 -23.34 -20.36
CA LYS A 92 10.70 -24.57 -21.17
C LYS A 92 9.25 -24.85 -21.57
N LEU A 93 8.26 -24.27 -20.89
CA LEU A 93 6.85 -24.49 -21.24
C LEU A 93 6.56 -24.01 -22.66
N PRO A 94 5.73 -24.74 -23.41
CA PRO A 94 5.17 -24.26 -24.68
C PRO A 94 4.40 -22.96 -24.50
N LYS A 95 4.30 -22.17 -25.59
CA LYS A 95 3.57 -20.90 -25.54
C LYS A 95 2.13 -21.04 -25.03
N PRO A 96 1.32 -22.03 -25.48
CA PRO A 96 -0.05 -22.20 -25.00
C PRO A 96 -0.15 -22.42 -23.48
N GLU A 97 0.79 -23.17 -22.88
CA GLU A 97 0.81 -23.42 -21.45
C GLU A 97 1.20 -22.17 -20.65
N LYS A 98 2.14 -21.36 -21.16
CA LYS A 98 2.45 -20.05 -20.58
C LYS A 98 1.24 -19.11 -20.63
N GLU A 99 0.52 -19.10 -21.73
CA GLU A 99 -0.70 -18.30 -21.88
C GLU A 99 -1.80 -18.76 -20.93
N ALA A 100 -1.98 -20.07 -20.74
CA ALA A 100 -2.95 -20.62 -19.78
C ALA A 100 -2.60 -20.21 -18.33
N LEU A 101 -1.33 -20.34 -17.92
CA LEU A 101 -0.87 -19.89 -16.61
C LEU A 101 -1.06 -18.38 -16.42
N ALA A 102 -0.74 -17.58 -17.43
CA ALA A 102 -0.91 -16.13 -17.38
C ALA A 102 -2.40 -15.73 -17.30
N ALA A 103 -3.27 -16.43 -18.01
CA ALA A 103 -4.72 -16.21 -18.00
C ALA A 103 -5.32 -16.59 -16.63
N GLN A 104 -4.98 -17.76 -16.11
CA GLN A 104 -5.41 -18.22 -14.80
C GLN A 104 -4.98 -17.25 -13.71
N TRP A 105 -3.68 -16.92 -13.64
CA TRP A 105 -3.16 -16.00 -12.65
C TRP A 105 -3.82 -14.62 -12.73
N THR A 106 -4.04 -14.10 -13.95
CA THR A 106 -4.70 -12.81 -14.15
C THR A 106 -6.15 -12.85 -13.66
N ALA A 107 -6.88 -13.94 -13.92
CA ALA A 107 -8.25 -14.11 -13.43
C ALA A 107 -8.31 -14.13 -11.90
N GLU A 108 -7.46 -14.94 -11.26
CA GLU A 108 -7.39 -15.09 -9.81
C GLU A 108 -6.95 -13.79 -9.11
N ASN A 109 -6.09 -13.00 -9.75
CA ASN A 109 -5.53 -11.76 -9.23
C ASN A 109 -6.18 -10.50 -9.81
N THR A 110 -7.34 -10.60 -10.44
CA THR A 110 -8.14 -9.42 -10.81
C THR A 110 -8.62 -8.72 -9.53
N ILE A 111 -8.21 -7.44 -9.38
CA ILE A 111 -8.49 -6.64 -8.19
C ILE A 111 -9.79 -5.87 -8.36
N THR A 112 -10.70 -6.00 -7.40
CA THR A 112 -11.90 -5.19 -7.24
C THR A 112 -11.74 -4.26 -6.05
N LEU A 113 -12.16 -3.00 -6.22
CA LEU A 113 -12.22 -2.01 -5.13
C LEU A 113 -13.67 -1.87 -4.71
N ARG A 114 -13.91 -1.83 -3.42
CA ARG A 114 -15.23 -1.58 -2.82
C ARG A 114 -15.09 -0.94 -1.44
N ASP A 115 -16.18 -0.44 -0.91
CA ASP A 115 -16.24 -0.07 0.50
C ASP A 115 -15.97 -1.30 1.37
N ALA A 116 -15.31 -1.08 2.50
CA ALA A 116 -15.10 -2.12 3.49
C ALA A 116 -16.44 -2.53 4.12
N ALA A 117 -16.57 -3.82 4.41
CA ALA A 117 -17.67 -4.37 5.18
C ALA A 117 -17.15 -4.83 6.55
N PRO A 118 -18.01 -5.02 7.57
CA PRO A 118 -17.59 -5.49 8.89
C PRO A 118 -16.81 -6.81 8.85
N GLU A 119 -17.08 -7.67 7.87
CA GLU A 119 -16.42 -8.96 7.64
C GLU A 119 -14.96 -8.82 7.19
N ASP A 120 -14.59 -7.65 6.66
CA ASP A 120 -13.20 -7.38 6.27
C ASP A 120 -12.28 -7.09 7.47
N ALA A 121 -12.84 -6.86 8.66
CA ALA A 121 -12.09 -6.44 9.83
C ALA A 121 -10.94 -7.40 10.17
N ALA A 122 -11.16 -8.70 10.11
CA ALA A 122 -10.11 -9.70 10.36
C ALA A 122 -8.93 -9.55 9.39
N ALA A 123 -9.21 -9.50 8.08
CA ALA A 123 -8.17 -9.39 7.06
C ALA A 123 -7.46 -8.02 7.09
N VAL A 124 -8.18 -6.94 7.38
CA VAL A 124 -7.61 -5.59 7.56
C VAL A 124 -6.70 -5.56 8.79
N THR A 125 -7.12 -6.21 9.89
CA THR A 125 -6.32 -6.34 11.12
C THR A 125 -5.03 -7.10 10.85
N GLU A 126 -5.10 -8.25 10.20
CA GLU A 126 -3.92 -9.06 9.84
C GLU A 126 -2.93 -8.23 9.00
N LEU A 127 -3.42 -7.57 7.96
CA LEU A 127 -2.58 -6.73 7.11
C LEU A 127 -1.95 -5.56 7.89
N TYR A 128 -2.71 -4.85 8.72
CA TYR A 128 -2.18 -3.74 9.51
C TYR A 128 -1.15 -4.22 10.53
N ASN A 129 -1.41 -5.32 11.23
CA ASN A 129 -0.52 -5.90 12.23
C ASN A 129 0.80 -6.40 11.62
N TRP A 130 0.77 -6.85 10.36
CA TRP A 130 2.02 -7.13 9.64
C TRP A 130 2.90 -5.86 9.55
N TYR A 131 2.31 -4.69 9.24
CA TYR A 131 3.05 -3.42 9.22
C TYR A 131 3.50 -2.98 10.62
N VAL A 132 2.72 -3.25 11.65
CA VAL A 132 3.13 -2.97 13.04
C VAL A 132 4.42 -3.73 13.38
N THR A 133 4.53 -4.98 12.99
CA THR A 133 5.65 -5.84 13.38
C THR A 133 6.83 -5.83 12.41
N HIS A 134 6.64 -5.45 11.14
CA HIS A 134 7.68 -5.56 10.10
C HIS A 134 8.05 -4.25 9.40
N SER A 135 7.41 -3.13 9.75
CA SER A 135 7.60 -1.90 9.00
C SER A 135 7.60 -0.65 9.89
N THR A 136 8.32 0.38 9.44
CA THR A 136 8.26 1.73 10.01
C THR A 136 7.14 2.58 9.40
N ALA A 137 6.29 2.03 8.54
CA ALA A 137 5.18 2.75 7.93
C ALA A 137 4.09 3.14 8.94
N THR A 138 4.06 2.49 10.09
CA THR A 138 3.30 2.89 11.27
C THR A 138 4.22 2.96 12.50
N PHE A 139 3.97 3.91 13.39
CA PHE A 139 4.70 4.05 14.66
C PHE A 139 4.02 3.25 15.79
N GLN A 140 2.97 2.52 15.49
CA GLN A 140 2.30 1.63 16.44
C GLN A 140 3.22 0.47 16.85
N TYR A 141 3.21 0.14 18.14
CA TYR A 141 3.90 -1.02 18.73
C TYR A 141 2.93 -2.16 19.03
N ASP A 142 1.76 -1.82 19.56
CA ASP A 142 0.76 -2.80 19.97
C ASP A 142 -0.07 -3.26 18.78
N LEU A 143 -0.39 -4.56 18.76
CA LEU A 143 -1.25 -5.13 17.74
C LEU A 143 -2.69 -4.64 17.91
N CYS A 144 -3.33 -4.32 16.80
CA CYS A 144 -4.75 -4.06 16.76
C CYS A 144 -5.54 -5.34 16.93
N THR A 145 -6.72 -5.27 17.57
CA THR A 145 -7.71 -6.34 17.60
C THR A 145 -8.66 -6.23 16.42
N GLU A 146 -9.28 -7.34 16.05
CA GLU A 146 -10.31 -7.34 15.00
C GLU A 146 -11.53 -6.49 15.41
N GLU A 147 -11.90 -6.52 16.69
CA GLU A 147 -13.01 -5.72 17.20
C GLU A 147 -12.75 -4.22 17.07
N PHE A 148 -11.56 -3.75 17.48
CA PHE A 148 -11.14 -2.37 17.27
C PHE A 148 -11.22 -1.99 15.79
N GLN A 149 -10.78 -2.87 14.89
CA GLN A 149 -10.77 -2.55 13.46
C GLN A 149 -12.18 -2.54 12.87
N ARG A 150 -13.09 -3.40 13.36
CA ARG A 150 -14.51 -3.38 12.98
C ARG A 150 -15.17 -2.06 13.38
N GLU A 151 -14.92 -1.61 14.59
CA GLU A 151 -15.42 -0.32 15.07
C GLU A 151 -14.81 0.86 14.30
N ASN A 152 -13.50 0.79 13.99
CA ASN A 152 -12.81 1.80 13.20
C ASN A 152 -13.37 1.90 11.77
N ILE A 153 -13.65 0.78 11.11
CA ILE A 153 -14.30 0.78 9.78
C ILE A 153 -15.65 1.51 9.87
N ALA A 154 -16.49 1.14 10.82
CA ALA A 154 -17.81 1.77 11.00
C ALA A 154 -17.70 3.26 11.34
N TYR A 155 -16.77 3.65 12.21
CA TYR A 155 -16.53 5.06 12.56
C TYR A 155 -16.08 5.90 11.37
N VAL A 156 -15.12 5.38 10.61
CA VAL A 156 -14.57 6.08 9.44
C VAL A 156 -15.65 6.27 8.36
N GLN A 157 -16.43 5.23 8.08
CA GLN A 157 -17.45 5.27 7.00
C GLN A 157 -18.55 6.29 7.24
N GLN A 158 -18.80 6.69 8.47
CA GLN A 158 -19.72 7.80 8.79
C GLN A 158 -19.20 9.16 8.28
N ARG A 159 -17.91 9.29 8.05
CA ARG A 159 -17.23 10.57 7.73
C ARG A 159 -16.52 10.55 6.39
N ALA A 160 -15.85 9.47 6.08
CA ALA A 160 -14.97 9.34 4.93
C ALA A 160 -15.03 7.91 4.36
N PRO A 161 -14.53 7.65 3.14
CA PRO A 161 -14.45 6.30 2.62
C PRO A 161 -13.47 5.43 3.43
N PHE A 162 -13.82 4.17 3.65
CA PHE A 162 -12.91 3.09 4.01
C PHE A 162 -13.01 2.05 2.89
N LEU A 163 -11.97 1.94 2.08
CA LEU A 163 -11.94 1.13 0.87
C LEU A 163 -11.05 -0.09 1.04
N VAL A 164 -11.47 -1.21 0.49
CA VAL A 164 -10.68 -2.43 0.39
C VAL A 164 -10.45 -2.81 -1.07
N ALA A 165 -9.30 -3.40 -1.34
CA ALA A 165 -8.95 -4.02 -2.59
C ALA A 165 -8.90 -5.53 -2.39
N VAL A 166 -9.75 -6.28 -3.07
CA VAL A 166 -9.81 -7.74 -2.98
C VAL A 166 -9.56 -8.36 -4.36
N ASN A 167 -8.88 -9.51 -4.40
CA ASN A 167 -8.72 -10.26 -5.63
C ASN A 167 -9.94 -11.17 -5.88
N ALA A 168 -9.98 -11.82 -7.03
CA ALA A 168 -11.08 -12.70 -7.41
C ALA A 168 -11.24 -13.93 -6.49
N ALA A 169 -10.19 -14.32 -5.76
CA ALA A 169 -10.23 -15.36 -4.75
C ALA A 169 -10.73 -14.86 -3.37
N GLY A 170 -11.14 -13.58 -3.25
CA GLY A 170 -11.60 -12.98 -2.01
C GLY A 170 -10.49 -12.52 -1.06
N LYS A 171 -9.21 -12.63 -1.46
CA LYS A 171 -8.08 -12.22 -0.63
C LYS A 171 -7.95 -10.70 -0.61
N LEU A 172 -7.76 -10.12 0.60
CA LEU A 172 -7.44 -8.72 0.77
C LEU A 172 -6.03 -8.41 0.23
N CYS A 173 -5.96 -7.48 -0.72
CA CYS A 173 -4.72 -7.00 -1.34
C CYS A 173 -4.31 -5.62 -0.84
N GLY A 174 -5.15 -4.94 -0.09
CA GLY A 174 -4.87 -3.65 0.52
C GLY A 174 -6.13 -2.95 0.98
N PHE A 175 -5.95 -1.91 1.78
CA PHE A 175 -7.01 -1.00 2.16
C PHE A 175 -6.52 0.45 2.17
N ALA A 176 -7.46 1.39 2.08
CA ALA A 176 -7.20 2.81 2.23
C ALA A 176 -8.38 3.47 2.93
N CYS A 177 -8.09 4.41 3.82
CA CYS A 177 -9.10 5.13 4.58
C CYS A 177 -8.66 6.57 4.84
N ALA A 178 -9.62 7.39 5.27
CA ALA A 178 -9.36 8.78 5.64
C ALA A 178 -9.90 9.04 7.06
N HIS A 179 -9.06 9.66 7.88
CA HIS A 179 -9.41 10.07 9.24
C HIS A 179 -9.48 11.60 9.35
N PRO A 180 -10.25 12.16 10.30
CA PRO A 180 -10.14 13.58 10.61
C PRO A 180 -8.70 13.94 10.95
N TRP A 181 -8.19 15.02 10.35
CA TRP A 181 -6.81 15.48 10.58
C TRP A 181 -6.58 15.90 12.05
N HIS A 182 -7.53 16.66 12.61
CA HIS A 182 -7.49 17.12 13.99
C HIS A 182 -8.89 17.21 14.58
N SER A 183 -8.98 17.28 15.91
CA SER A 183 -10.26 17.28 16.66
C SER A 183 -10.97 18.63 16.70
N ARG A 184 -10.27 19.76 16.41
CA ARG A 184 -10.89 21.09 16.46
C ARG A 184 -11.70 21.37 15.20
N THR A 185 -12.84 22.01 15.35
CA THR A 185 -13.84 22.24 14.27
C THR A 185 -13.32 22.98 13.06
N ALA A 186 -12.33 23.87 13.24
CA ALA A 186 -11.69 24.59 12.11
C ALA A 186 -10.94 23.66 11.14
N TYR A 187 -10.64 22.43 11.54
CA TYR A 187 -10.03 21.41 10.69
C TYR A 187 -11.05 20.46 10.04
N ALA A 188 -12.35 20.80 10.08
CA ALA A 188 -13.41 19.92 9.57
C ALA A 188 -13.29 19.56 8.08
N TRP A 189 -12.54 20.35 7.31
CA TRP A 189 -12.32 20.14 5.88
C TRP A 189 -11.02 19.40 5.55
N ASP A 190 -10.27 19.01 6.57
CA ASP A 190 -8.98 18.36 6.41
C ASP A 190 -9.06 16.87 6.78
N VAL A 191 -8.45 16.03 5.97
CA VAL A 191 -8.38 14.59 6.23
C VAL A 191 -6.95 14.06 6.14
N GLU A 192 -6.62 13.14 7.04
CA GLU A 192 -5.43 12.31 6.93
C GLU A 192 -5.74 11.05 6.13
N LEU A 193 -4.94 10.78 5.10
CA LEU A 193 -5.10 9.62 4.23
C LEU A 193 -4.10 8.54 4.58
N THR A 194 -4.60 7.31 4.65
CA THR A 194 -3.82 6.11 4.95
C THR A 194 -4.03 5.06 3.85
N VAL A 195 -2.96 4.37 3.46
CA VAL A 195 -3.00 3.21 2.56
C VAL A 195 -2.01 2.14 3.00
N TYR A 196 -2.47 0.91 3.05
CA TYR A 196 -1.63 -0.28 3.26
C TYR A 196 -1.92 -1.30 2.16
N CYS A 197 -0.87 -1.94 1.64
CA CYS A 197 -0.97 -2.96 0.59
C CYS A 197 -0.33 -4.26 1.06
N ALA A 198 -0.96 -5.38 0.74
CA ALA A 198 -0.37 -6.68 1.01
C ALA A 198 0.93 -6.84 0.22
N HIS A 199 1.97 -7.31 0.91
CA HIS A 199 3.33 -7.44 0.36
C HIS A 199 3.43 -8.45 -0.79
N ASP A 200 2.47 -9.35 -0.91
CA ASP A 200 2.37 -10.35 -1.98
C ASP A 200 1.43 -9.94 -3.14
N CYS A 201 0.71 -8.81 -3.02
CA CYS A 201 -0.07 -8.21 -4.11
C CYS A 201 0.73 -7.17 -4.90
N VAL A 202 2.04 -7.38 -5.05
CA VAL A 202 2.97 -6.43 -5.67
C VAL A 202 2.75 -6.32 -7.18
N GLY A 203 2.96 -5.12 -7.73
CA GLY A 203 3.01 -4.87 -9.17
C GLY A 203 1.66 -4.70 -9.84
N GLN A 204 0.56 -4.86 -9.12
CA GLN A 204 -0.80 -4.73 -9.64
C GLN A 204 -1.37 -3.30 -9.53
N GLY A 205 -0.59 -2.37 -8.98
CA GLY A 205 -1.00 -0.98 -8.82
C GLY A 205 -2.09 -0.77 -7.77
N VAL A 206 -2.24 -1.71 -6.82
CA VAL A 206 -3.29 -1.69 -5.79
C VAL A 206 -3.29 -0.37 -5.02
N GLY A 207 -2.13 0.05 -4.49
CA GLY A 207 -2.01 1.28 -3.72
C GLY A 207 -2.44 2.53 -4.51
N GLY A 208 -2.01 2.65 -5.78
CA GLY A 208 -2.39 3.77 -6.63
C GLY A 208 -3.88 3.81 -6.95
N ARG A 209 -4.50 2.65 -7.17
CA ARG A 209 -5.94 2.53 -7.43
C ARG A 209 -6.75 2.87 -6.18
N LEU A 210 -6.39 2.31 -5.01
CA LEU A 210 -7.01 2.63 -3.73
C LEU A 210 -6.91 4.11 -3.40
N TYR A 211 -5.71 4.68 -3.54
CA TYR A 211 -5.48 6.07 -3.19
C TYR A 211 -6.24 7.04 -4.10
N LYS A 212 -6.30 6.73 -5.41
CA LYS A 212 -7.10 7.52 -6.35
C LYS A 212 -8.58 7.48 -5.99
N ALA A 213 -9.13 6.29 -5.74
CA ALA A 213 -10.53 6.12 -5.34
C ALA A 213 -10.83 6.84 -4.01
N LEU A 214 -9.90 6.76 -3.04
CA LEU A 214 -10.02 7.47 -1.77
C LEU A 214 -10.04 9.00 -1.97
N LEU A 215 -9.11 9.54 -2.77
CA LEU A 215 -9.06 10.96 -3.12
C LEU A 215 -10.35 11.42 -3.80
N ASP A 216 -10.88 10.65 -4.73
CA ASP A 216 -12.14 10.96 -5.41
C ASP A 216 -13.30 10.94 -4.41
N GLY A 217 -13.35 9.97 -3.50
CA GLY A 217 -14.39 9.87 -2.48
C GLY A 217 -14.36 11.00 -1.44
N VAL A 218 -13.18 11.43 -0.97
CA VAL A 218 -13.09 12.56 -0.03
C VAL A 218 -13.41 13.90 -0.71
N ARG A 219 -13.04 14.07 -2.00
CA ARG A 219 -13.46 15.25 -2.79
C ARG A 219 -14.97 15.33 -2.94
N GLN A 220 -15.64 14.22 -3.24
CA GLN A 220 -17.10 14.16 -3.38
C GLN A 220 -17.82 14.52 -2.08
N ARG A 221 -17.23 14.22 -0.94
CA ARG A 221 -17.78 14.58 0.38
C ARG A 221 -17.53 16.03 0.77
N GLY A 222 -16.70 16.78 0.06
CA GLY A 222 -16.47 18.20 0.32
C GLY A 222 -15.20 18.52 1.10
N TYR A 223 -14.33 17.54 1.34
CA TYR A 223 -13.02 17.84 1.95
C TYR A 223 -12.17 18.71 1.02
N CYS A 224 -11.43 19.64 1.61
CA CYS A 224 -10.61 20.62 0.88
C CYS A 224 -9.13 20.27 0.92
N ASN A 225 -8.65 19.64 1.99
CA ASN A 225 -7.24 19.30 2.15
C ASN A 225 -7.06 17.82 2.48
N ALA A 226 -6.08 17.20 1.85
CA ALA A 226 -5.61 15.88 2.19
C ALA A 226 -4.18 15.94 2.73
N VAL A 227 -3.95 15.29 3.86
CA VAL A 227 -2.65 15.16 4.50
C VAL A 227 -2.25 13.68 4.50
N ALA A 228 -0.98 13.40 4.31
CA ALA A 228 -0.43 12.07 4.51
C ALA A 228 0.83 12.18 5.37
N LEU A 229 0.91 11.32 6.37
CA LEU A 229 2.06 11.18 7.26
C LEU A 229 2.93 10.03 6.78
N VAL A 230 4.17 10.31 6.47
CA VAL A 230 5.09 9.32 5.90
C VAL A 230 6.40 9.33 6.70
N THR A 231 6.82 8.17 7.17
CA THR A 231 8.16 8.03 7.75
C THR A 231 9.20 8.53 6.76
N GLY A 232 10.05 9.48 7.19
CA GLY A 232 11.01 10.16 6.31
C GLY A 232 11.98 9.22 5.61
N GLN A 233 12.29 8.10 6.24
CA GLN A 233 13.15 7.04 5.72
C GLN A 233 12.44 6.14 4.69
N ASN A 234 11.10 6.17 4.61
CA ASN A 234 10.32 5.43 3.61
C ASN A 234 10.32 6.14 2.26
N LYS A 235 11.43 6.01 1.53
CA LYS A 235 11.63 6.66 0.22
C LYS A 235 10.59 6.27 -0.82
N GLU A 236 10.07 5.05 -0.76
CA GLU A 236 9.05 4.56 -1.70
C GLU A 236 7.72 5.28 -1.48
N SER A 237 7.26 5.39 -0.22
CA SER A 237 6.05 6.12 0.11
C SER A 237 6.19 7.62 -0.19
N CYS A 238 7.35 8.23 0.09
CA CYS A 238 7.63 9.61 -0.29
C CYS A 238 7.52 9.83 -1.81
N ALA A 239 8.12 8.94 -2.61
CA ALA A 239 8.05 9.00 -4.06
C ALA A 239 6.62 8.77 -4.59
N PHE A 240 5.87 7.89 -3.95
CA PHE A 240 4.46 7.61 -4.26
C PHE A 240 3.59 8.86 -4.07
N HIS A 241 3.66 9.51 -2.90
CA HIS A 241 2.88 10.73 -2.63
C HIS A 241 3.28 11.88 -3.57
N LYS A 242 4.59 12.04 -3.83
CA LYS A 242 5.05 13.03 -4.81
C LYS A 242 4.48 12.76 -6.21
N ALA A 243 4.46 11.52 -6.66
CA ALA A 243 3.92 11.13 -7.98
C ALA A 243 2.41 11.35 -8.09
N LEU A 244 1.67 11.31 -6.98
CA LEU A 244 0.24 11.64 -6.90
C LEU A 244 -0.04 13.15 -6.86
N GLY A 245 1.00 13.99 -6.78
CA GLY A 245 0.85 15.45 -6.77
C GLY A 245 0.84 16.08 -5.36
N PHE A 246 1.10 15.30 -4.30
CA PHE A 246 1.28 15.85 -2.97
C PHE A 246 2.55 16.70 -2.89
N LYS A 247 2.48 17.77 -2.11
CA LYS A 247 3.61 18.64 -1.78
C LYS A 247 4.11 18.30 -0.38
N LYS A 248 5.40 18.12 -0.22
CA LYS A 248 6.00 17.99 1.11
C LYS A 248 6.03 19.36 1.77
N ILE A 249 5.33 19.51 2.89
CA ILE A 249 5.17 20.79 3.60
C ILE A 249 6.01 20.90 4.88
N GLY A 250 6.52 19.78 5.38
CA GLY A 250 7.36 19.78 6.58
C GLY A 250 7.97 18.43 6.90
N VAL A 251 8.86 18.44 7.87
CA VAL A 251 9.43 17.25 8.51
C VAL A 251 9.54 17.51 9.99
N GLU A 252 9.08 16.58 10.77
CA GLU A 252 9.30 16.52 12.22
C GLU A 252 10.44 15.55 12.48
N PRO A 253 11.64 16.03 12.87
CA PRO A 253 12.80 15.17 13.01
C PRO A 253 12.72 14.38 14.31
N ARG A 254 13.14 13.12 14.26
CA ARG A 254 13.26 12.25 15.45
C ARG A 254 12.00 12.19 16.30
N THR A 255 10.84 12.15 15.67
CA THR A 255 9.56 12.17 16.37
C THR A 255 9.08 10.78 16.79
N GLY A 256 9.53 9.72 16.12
CA GLY A 256 9.22 8.33 16.47
C GLY A 256 10.47 7.49 16.71
N TYR A 257 10.39 6.53 17.63
CA TYR A 257 11.46 5.56 17.86
C TYR A 257 10.93 4.16 17.60
N LYS A 258 11.48 3.43 16.65
CA LYS A 258 11.03 2.07 16.33
C LYS A 258 12.17 1.24 15.73
N PHE A 259 12.23 -0.04 16.06
CA PHE A 259 13.28 -0.96 15.62
C PHE A 259 14.70 -0.44 15.88
N GLY A 260 14.93 0.12 17.09
CA GLY A 260 16.25 0.58 17.49
C GLY A 260 16.73 1.89 16.86
N GLN A 261 15.86 2.63 16.15
CA GLN A 261 16.23 3.87 15.46
C GLN A 261 15.20 4.98 15.63
N TRP A 262 15.70 6.22 15.67
CA TRP A 262 14.86 7.39 15.55
C TRP A 262 14.40 7.62 14.11
N LEU A 263 13.13 7.96 13.96
CA LEU A 263 12.48 8.15 12.67
C LEU A 263 11.94 9.57 12.56
N ASP A 264 12.08 10.13 11.37
CA ASP A 264 11.47 11.41 11.03
C ASP A 264 10.06 11.19 10.49
N LEU A 265 9.17 12.16 10.69
CA LEU A 265 7.84 12.17 10.11
C LEU A 265 7.74 13.28 9.06
N ALA A 266 7.50 12.93 7.83
CA ALA A 266 7.31 13.85 6.73
C ALA A 266 5.82 14.09 6.48
N TYR A 267 5.44 15.36 6.39
CA TYR A 267 4.08 15.83 6.12
C TYR A 267 3.93 16.10 4.64
N TRP A 268 2.97 15.43 4.02
CA TRP A 268 2.60 15.60 2.62
C TRP A 268 1.19 16.14 2.55
N TRP A 269 0.98 17.19 1.75
CA TRP A 269 -0.28 17.90 1.66
C TRP A 269 -0.73 18.03 0.21
N MET A 270 -2.04 17.98 -0.02
CA MET A 270 -2.67 18.21 -1.32
C MET A 270 -3.91 19.08 -1.12
N ASP A 271 -4.02 20.15 -1.92
CA ASP A 271 -5.26 20.88 -2.10
C ASP A 271 -6.21 20.04 -2.98
N LEU A 272 -7.37 19.71 -2.45
CA LEU A 272 -8.38 18.90 -3.14
C LEU A 272 -9.34 19.75 -3.97
N ARG A 273 -9.43 21.06 -3.67
CA ARG A 273 -10.42 21.99 -4.27
C ARG A 273 -9.81 23.37 -4.53
N PRO A 274 -8.79 23.47 -5.40
CA PRO A 274 -8.12 24.73 -5.64
C PRO A 274 -9.10 25.82 -6.12
N GLY A 275 -9.05 26.98 -5.47
CA GLY A 275 -9.86 28.14 -5.82
C GLY A 275 -11.32 28.11 -5.33
N GLN A 276 -11.71 27.15 -4.50
CA GLN A 276 -13.04 27.11 -3.89
C GLN A 276 -13.02 27.76 -2.50
N GLU A 277 -13.57 28.97 -2.38
CA GLU A 277 -13.73 29.74 -1.12
C GLU A 277 -15.07 30.47 -1.08
N PRO A 278 -15.79 30.47 0.05
CA PRO A 278 -15.55 29.66 1.25
C PRO A 278 -15.89 28.19 1.04
N PRO A 279 -15.36 27.25 1.90
CA PRO A 279 -15.68 25.84 1.77
C PRO A 279 -17.13 25.54 2.15
N GLU A 280 -17.80 24.68 1.38
CA GLU A 280 -19.10 24.15 1.77
C GLU A 280 -18.96 23.13 2.91
N PRO A 281 -20.01 22.88 3.71
CA PRO A 281 -20.01 21.83 4.72
C PRO A 281 -19.66 20.46 4.13
N VAL A 282 -18.85 19.69 4.85
CA VAL A 282 -18.53 18.31 4.48
C VAL A 282 -19.78 17.44 4.61
N ARG A 283 -20.05 16.64 3.58
CA ARG A 283 -21.17 15.69 3.54
C ARG A 283 -20.76 14.41 4.27
N LEU A 284 -21.32 14.19 5.44
CA LEU A 284 -21.13 12.96 6.20
C LEU A 284 -21.90 11.82 5.55
N GLY A 285 -21.39 10.57 5.69
CA GLY A 285 -22.11 9.35 5.30
C GLY A 285 -23.38 9.18 6.13
N ARG A 286 -24.38 8.55 5.55
CA ARG A 286 -25.60 8.13 6.26
C ARG A 286 -25.40 6.77 6.88
#